data_5915b02df562d240db6cdc525e0097cf
#
_entry.id   5915b02df562d240db6cdc525e0097cf
#
_cell.length_a   1.000
_cell.length_b   1.000
_cell.length_c   1.000
_cell.angle_alpha   90.00
_cell.angle_beta   90.00
_cell.angle_gamma   90.00
#
_symmetry.space_group_name_H-M   'P 1'
#
loop_
_entity.id
_entity.type
_entity.pdbx_description
1 polymer ?
#
loop_
_entity_poly.entity_id
_entity_poly.type
_entity_poly.pdbx_seq_one_letter_code
_entity_poly.pdbx_strand_id
1 'polypeptide(L)'
;MTDASIEIRPARPADVGAIRGLVEPYADERILLAKDMVGYYESVQEFLVATRDGSVVGCGALHVMWEDLAEVRTLAVRSDMLGQGVGHALLEALVDRARDFGLIRLFCLTFEVDFFARHGFSEIEGDVVDPEVYQEMLLSRDDGIAEFLDLARVKPNTLGNTRMLRRLV
;
A
#
# COMPACT_ATOMS: atom_id res chain seq x y z
N MET A 1 -22.92 -19.50 -16.69
CA MET A 1 -22.53 -18.60 -15.58
C MET A 1 -21.25 -17.89 -16.04
N THR A 2 -21.35 -16.63 -16.29
CA THR A 2 -20.14 -15.81 -16.46
C THR A 2 -19.46 -15.69 -15.11
N ASP A 3 -18.28 -16.30 -15.01
CA ASP A 3 -17.41 -16.10 -13.88
C ASP A 3 -17.10 -14.61 -13.85
N ALA A 4 -17.62 -13.89 -12.85
CA ALA A 4 -17.47 -12.45 -12.77
C ALA A 4 -15.99 -12.15 -12.51
N SER A 5 -15.30 -11.68 -13.56
CA SER A 5 -13.88 -11.37 -13.50
C SER A 5 -13.62 -10.16 -12.58
N ILE A 6 -12.49 -10.20 -11.89
CA ILE A 6 -11.97 -9.06 -11.14
C ILE A 6 -11.40 -8.07 -12.15
N GLU A 7 -11.85 -6.81 -12.06
CA GLU A 7 -11.32 -5.70 -12.85
C GLU A 7 -10.54 -4.76 -11.92
N ILE A 8 -9.35 -4.34 -12.34
CA ILE A 8 -8.52 -3.36 -11.61
C ILE A 8 -8.55 -2.05 -12.39
N ARG A 9 -8.86 -0.97 -11.72
CA ARG A 9 -8.88 0.38 -12.31
C ARG A 9 -8.42 1.45 -11.32
N PRO A 10 -8.02 2.64 -11.80
CA PRO A 10 -7.78 3.78 -10.93
C PRO A 10 -9.05 4.13 -10.13
N ALA A 11 -8.85 4.51 -8.88
CA ALA A 11 -9.94 4.99 -8.04
C ALA A 11 -10.43 6.36 -8.49
N ARG A 12 -11.72 6.61 -8.25
CA ARG A 12 -12.40 7.88 -8.48
C ARG A 12 -12.86 8.45 -7.15
N PRO A 13 -13.12 9.75 -7.03
CA PRO A 13 -13.67 10.31 -5.80
C PRO A 13 -14.91 9.59 -5.28
N ALA A 14 -15.77 9.10 -6.18
CA ALA A 14 -16.96 8.32 -5.80
C ALA A 14 -16.64 6.98 -5.11
N ASP A 15 -15.42 6.46 -5.25
CA ASP A 15 -15.00 5.21 -4.63
C ASP A 15 -14.53 5.39 -3.16
N VAL A 16 -14.31 6.63 -2.72
CA VAL A 16 -13.70 6.90 -1.40
C VAL A 16 -14.49 6.28 -0.26
N GLY A 17 -15.82 6.35 -0.30
CA GLY A 17 -16.66 5.70 0.72
C GLY A 17 -16.45 4.19 0.78
N ALA A 18 -16.34 3.52 -0.37
CA ALA A 18 -16.09 2.09 -0.44
C ALA A 18 -14.66 1.75 0.04
N ILE A 19 -13.66 2.54 -0.33
CA ILE A 19 -12.27 2.38 0.15
C ILE A 19 -12.22 2.45 1.67
N ARG A 20 -12.83 3.47 2.26
CA ARG A 20 -12.90 3.61 3.72
C ARG A 20 -13.55 2.39 4.37
N GLY A 21 -14.65 1.91 3.81
CA GLY A 21 -15.35 0.72 4.31
C GLY A 21 -14.50 -0.56 4.25
N LEU A 22 -13.60 -0.68 3.26
CA LEU A 22 -12.64 -1.78 3.19
C LEU A 22 -11.54 -1.69 4.25
N VAL A 23 -11.10 -0.48 4.59
CA VAL A 23 -9.99 -0.26 5.53
C VAL A 23 -10.42 -0.33 6.98
N GLU A 24 -11.63 0.13 7.31
CA GLU A 24 -12.13 0.20 8.70
C GLU A 24 -11.96 -1.10 9.50
N PRO A 25 -12.32 -2.30 9.00
CA PRO A 25 -12.13 -3.53 9.75
C PRO A 25 -10.67 -3.81 10.10
N TYR A 26 -9.74 -3.48 9.19
CA TYR A 26 -8.31 -3.65 9.41
C TYR A 26 -7.73 -2.58 10.35
N ALA A 27 -8.28 -1.36 10.33
CA ALA A 27 -7.90 -0.30 11.25
C ALA A 27 -8.36 -0.61 12.68
N ASP A 28 -9.55 -1.17 12.86
CA ASP A 28 -10.08 -1.61 14.15
C ASP A 28 -9.21 -2.71 14.76
N GLU A 29 -8.66 -3.59 13.95
CA GLU A 29 -7.69 -4.63 14.35
C GLU A 29 -6.24 -4.12 14.42
N ARG A 30 -6.00 -2.83 14.18
CA ARG A 30 -4.68 -2.18 14.12
C ARG A 30 -3.72 -2.75 13.07
N ILE A 31 -4.25 -3.38 12.02
CA ILE A 31 -3.48 -3.91 10.90
C ILE A 31 -3.13 -2.80 9.92
N LEU A 32 -4.04 -1.85 9.70
CA LEU A 32 -3.84 -0.67 8.87
C LEU A 32 -4.12 0.61 9.66
N LEU A 33 -3.49 1.71 9.25
CA LEU A 33 -3.81 3.04 9.79
C LEU A 33 -4.98 3.62 9.00
N ALA A 34 -6.04 4.01 9.71
CA ALA A 34 -7.14 4.76 9.13
C ALA A 34 -6.73 6.22 8.91
N LYS A 35 -7.25 6.80 7.84
CA LYS A 35 -7.16 8.23 7.55
C LYS A 35 -8.48 8.91 7.86
N ASP A 36 -8.45 10.20 8.10
CA ASP A 36 -9.65 11.02 8.03
C ASP A 36 -10.23 10.99 6.62
N MET A 37 -11.54 11.20 6.49
CA MET A 37 -12.23 11.16 5.20
C MET A 37 -11.59 12.09 4.16
N VAL A 38 -11.22 13.31 4.58
CA VAL A 38 -10.53 14.26 3.71
C VAL A 38 -9.20 13.72 3.20
N GLY A 39 -8.46 12.96 4.01
CA GLY A 39 -7.19 12.36 3.62
C GLY A 39 -7.34 11.32 2.49
N TYR A 40 -8.44 10.58 2.48
CA TYR A 40 -8.73 9.67 1.36
C TYR A 40 -9.03 10.43 0.07
N TYR A 41 -9.80 11.54 0.14
CA TYR A 41 -10.04 12.38 -1.03
C TYR A 41 -8.76 13.01 -1.57
N GLU A 42 -7.90 13.53 -0.70
CA GLU A 42 -6.62 14.12 -1.08
C GLU A 42 -5.66 13.13 -1.72
N SER A 43 -5.74 11.86 -1.35
CA SER A 43 -4.86 10.79 -1.85
C SER A 43 -5.53 9.85 -2.85
N VAL A 44 -6.73 10.14 -3.34
CA VAL A 44 -7.49 9.24 -4.22
C VAL A 44 -6.74 8.85 -5.49
N GLN A 45 -5.91 9.74 -6.02
CA GLN A 45 -5.10 9.49 -7.22
C GLN A 45 -4.01 8.43 -7.00
N GLU A 46 -3.66 8.12 -5.78
CA GLU A 46 -2.70 7.07 -5.43
C GLU A 46 -3.34 5.67 -5.45
N PHE A 47 -4.68 5.59 -5.40
CA PHE A 47 -5.40 4.32 -5.24
C PHE A 47 -5.75 3.66 -6.56
N LEU A 48 -5.63 2.32 -6.55
CA LEU A 48 -6.32 1.42 -7.47
C LEU A 48 -7.43 0.70 -6.69
N VAL A 49 -8.51 0.39 -7.36
CA VAL A 49 -9.61 -0.43 -6.82
C VAL A 49 -9.79 -1.69 -7.66
N ALA A 50 -10.13 -2.76 -6.98
CA ALA A 50 -10.60 -3.99 -7.61
C ALA A 50 -12.13 -4.00 -7.56
N THR A 51 -12.77 -4.27 -8.68
CA THR A 51 -14.22 -4.37 -8.77
C THR A 51 -14.65 -5.76 -9.22
N ARG A 52 -15.79 -6.20 -8.74
CA ARG A 52 -16.50 -7.40 -9.19
C ARG A 52 -17.97 -7.06 -9.29
N ASP A 53 -18.59 -7.34 -10.43
CA ASP A 53 -19.99 -7.01 -10.70
C ASP A 53 -20.32 -5.53 -10.38
N GLY A 54 -19.40 -4.61 -10.68
CA GLY A 54 -19.55 -3.18 -10.43
C GLY A 54 -19.34 -2.74 -8.99
N SER A 55 -19.11 -3.67 -8.06
CA SER A 55 -18.85 -3.35 -6.65
C SER A 55 -17.35 -3.34 -6.34
N VAL A 56 -16.89 -2.37 -5.55
CA VAL A 56 -15.52 -2.33 -5.07
C VAL A 56 -15.30 -3.41 -4.03
N VAL A 57 -14.36 -4.33 -4.29
CA VAL A 57 -14.04 -5.48 -3.43
C VAL A 57 -12.62 -5.46 -2.88
N GLY A 58 -11.80 -4.52 -3.32
CA GLY A 58 -10.45 -4.34 -2.83
C GLY A 58 -9.89 -3.00 -3.24
N CYS A 59 -8.83 -2.58 -2.56
CA CYS A 59 -8.09 -1.36 -2.86
C CYS A 59 -6.62 -1.51 -2.50
N GLY A 60 -5.80 -0.63 -3.04
CA GLY A 60 -4.41 -0.47 -2.67
C GLY A 60 -3.88 0.84 -3.22
N ALA A 61 -2.86 1.39 -2.58
CA ALA A 61 -2.29 2.67 -2.96
C ALA A 61 -0.79 2.56 -3.23
N LEU A 62 -0.32 3.40 -4.15
CA LEU A 62 1.08 3.62 -4.44
C LEU A 62 1.43 5.05 -4.08
N HIS A 63 2.26 5.24 -3.07
CA HIS A 63 2.68 6.55 -2.60
C HIS A 63 4.15 6.80 -2.91
N VAL A 64 4.44 7.75 -3.78
CA VAL A 64 5.80 8.11 -4.16
C VAL A 64 6.49 8.78 -2.97
N MET A 65 7.68 8.28 -2.59
CA MET A 65 8.46 8.80 -1.46
C MET A 65 9.78 9.44 -1.88
N TRP A 66 10.33 9.02 -3.01
CA TRP A 66 11.54 9.57 -3.61
C TRP A 66 11.55 9.30 -5.12
N GLU A 67 12.53 9.83 -5.83
CA GLU A 67 12.65 9.69 -7.28
C GLU A 67 12.55 8.23 -7.76
N ASP A 68 13.10 7.30 -6.97
CA ASP A 68 13.19 5.89 -7.31
C ASP A 68 12.39 4.96 -6.39
N LEU A 69 11.66 5.52 -5.41
CA LEU A 69 11.07 4.80 -4.29
C LEU A 69 9.60 5.18 -4.08
N ALA A 70 8.77 4.17 -3.90
CA ALA A 70 7.39 4.34 -3.45
C ALA A 70 7.02 3.29 -2.42
N GLU A 71 5.93 3.54 -1.70
CA GLU A 71 5.32 2.59 -0.77
C GLU A 71 4.04 2.03 -1.38
N VAL A 72 3.89 0.71 -1.28
CA VAL A 72 2.60 0.04 -1.40
C VAL A 72 1.93 0.10 -0.04
N ARG A 73 0.81 0.83 0.05
CA ARG A 73 0.07 1.04 1.31
C ARG A 73 -1.42 0.79 1.15
N THR A 74 -2.09 0.57 2.26
CA THR A 74 -3.55 0.47 2.32
C THR A 74 -4.10 -0.62 1.40
N LEU A 75 -3.38 -1.74 1.28
CA LEU A 75 -3.83 -2.90 0.52
C LEU A 75 -4.86 -3.66 1.36
N ALA A 76 -6.10 -3.61 0.95
CA ALA A 76 -7.22 -4.20 1.68
C ALA A 76 -8.18 -4.91 0.72
N VAL A 77 -8.64 -6.08 1.12
CA VAL A 77 -9.60 -6.89 0.36
C VAL A 77 -10.81 -7.16 1.25
N ARG A 78 -12.01 -7.08 0.68
CA ARG A 78 -13.25 -7.40 1.38
C ARG A 78 -13.18 -8.83 1.92
N SER A 79 -13.62 -9.05 3.16
CA SER A 79 -13.40 -10.30 3.89
C SER A 79 -13.98 -11.53 3.19
N ASP A 80 -15.11 -11.39 2.49
CA ASP A 80 -15.75 -12.47 1.73
C ASP A 80 -15.04 -12.78 0.40
N MET A 81 -14.05 -11.97 0.02
CA MET A 81 -13.27 -12.11 -1.21
C MET A 81 -11.83 -12.56 -0.96
N LEU A 82 -11.47 -12.84 0.29
CA LEU A 82 -10.13 -13.34 0.64
C LEU A 82 -9.88 -14.72 0.00
N GLY A 83 -8.63 -14.96 -0.41
CA GLY A 83 -8.24 -16.23 -1.03
C GLY A 83 -8.67 -16.40 -2.49
N GLN A 84 -9.22 -15.36 -3.13
CA GLN A 84 -9.70 -15.40 -4.52
C GLN A 84 -8.79 -14.62 -5.49
N GLY A 85 -7.58 -14.25 -5.08
CA GLY A 85 -6.59 -13.59 -5.93
C GLY A 85 -6.76 -12.08 -6.09
N VAL A 86 -7.66 -11.43 -5.34
CA VAL A 86 -7.88 -9.97 -5.42
C VAL A 86 -6.66 -9.21 -4.97
N GLY A 87 -6.06 -9.58 -3.83
CA GLY A 87 -4.84 -8.95 -3.30
C GLY A 87 -3.65 -9.12 -4.25
N HIS A 88 -3.51 -10.31 -4.84
CA HIS A 88 -2.50 -10.58 -5.86
C HIS A 88 -2.66 -9.67 -7.08
N ALA A 89 -3.87 -9.57 -7.62
CA ALA A 89 -4.17 -8.74 -8.79
C ALA A 89 -3.90 -7.25 -8.51
N LEU A 90 -4.30 -6.76 -7.33
CA LEU A 90 -4.04 -5.39 -6.90
C LEU A 90 -2.54 -5.10 -6.78
N LEU A 91 -1.80 -5.99 -6.11
CA LEU A 91 -0.36 -5.81 -5.93
C LEU A 91 0.39 -5.80 -7.26
N GLU A 92 0.07 -6.74 -8.16
CA GLU A 92 0.67 -6.76 -9.49
C GLU A 92 0.38 -5.48 -10.29
N ALA A 93 -0.86 -4.98 -10.22
CA ALA A 93 -1.23 -3.72 -10.87
C ALA A 93 -0.50 -2.51 -10.28
N LEU A 94 -0.29 -2.48 -8.96
CA LEU A 94 0.51 -1.43 -8.30
C LEU A 94 1.98 -1.51 -8.70
N VAL A 95 2.53 -2.71 -8.82
CA VAL A 95 3.91 -2.92 -9.31
C VAL A 95 4.06 -2.42 -10.76
N ASP A 96 3.10 -2.73 -11.62
CA ASP A 96 3.12 -2.25 -13.01
C ASP A 96 3.03 -0.72 -13.05
N ARG A 97 2.18 -0.12 -12.24
CA ARG A 97 2.10 1.34 -12.12
C ARG A 97 3.42 1.95 -11.63
N ALA A 98 4.09 1.31 -10.69
CA ALA A 98 5.40 1.74 -10.22
C ALA A 98 6.45 1.72 -11.34
N ARG A 99 6.44 0.68 -12.17
CA ARG A 99 7.32 0.59 -13.35
C ARG A 99 7.03 1.70 -14.37
N ASP A 100 5.75 1.97 -14.63
CA ASP A 100 5.33 3.05 -15.53
C ASP A 100 5.80 4.43 -15.04
N PHE A 101 5.89 4.62 -13.72
CA PHE A 101 6.44 5.83 -13.10
C PHE A 101 7.98 5.89 -13.12
N GLY A 102 8.67 4.83 -13.52
CA GLY A 102 10.12 4.75 -13.47
C GLY A 102 10.69 4.42 -12.10
N LEU A 103 9.86 3.93 -11.17
CA LEU A 103 10.29 3.54 -9.83
C LEU A 103 11.02 2.20 -9.89
N ILE A 104 12.06 2.05 -9.06
CA ILE A 104 12.87 0.83 -9.02
C ILE A 104 12.84 0.14 -7.65
N ARG A 105 12.30 0.79 -6.64
CA ARG A 105 12.16 0.22 -5.30
C ARG A 105 10.76 0.43 -4.77
N LEU A 106 10.20 -0.62 -4.15
CA LEU A 106 8.92 -0.56 -3.44
C LEU A 106 9.10 -0.97 -2.00
N PHE A 107 8.57 -0.16 -1.11
CA PHE A 107 8.51 -0.40 0.33
C PHE A 107 7.11 -0.82 0.74
N CYS A 108 7.00 -1.66 1.76
CA CYS A 108 5.77 -1.87 2.51
C CYS A 108 6.07 -2.15 3.98
N LEU A 109 5.09 -1.86 4.82
CA LEU A 109 5.05 -2.26 6.22
C LEU A 109 3.86 -3.22 6.38
N THR A 110 4.09 -4.45 6.85
CA THR A 110 3.06 -5.49 6.79
C THR A 110 3.15 -6.51 7.91
N PHE A 111 2.00 -7.07 8.27
CA PHE A 111 1.89 -8.34 9.00
C PHE A 111 1.91 -9.56 8.06
N GLU A 112 1.62 -9.36 6.77
CA GLU A 112 1.48 -10.41 5.75
C GLU A 112 2.82 -10.67 5.05
N VAL A 113 3.82 -11.06 5.82
CA VAL A 113 5.20 -11.26 5.33
C VAL A 113 5.26 -12.29 4.23
N ASP A 114 4.57 -13.43 4.38
CA ASP A 114 4.58 -14.50 3.38
C ASP A 114 3.94 -14.07 2.06
N PHE A 115 2.86 -13.29 2.12
CA PHE A 115 2.21 -12.75 0.93
C PHE A 115 3.17 -11.84 0.14
N PHE A 116 3.81 -10.90 0.81
CA PHE A 116 4.76 -9.99 0.15
C PHE A 116 6.04 -10.70 -0.28
N ALA A 117 6.52 -11.67 0.49
CA ALA A 117 7.69 -12.46 0.12
C ALA A 117 7.46 -13.23 -1.19
N ARG A 118 6.27 -13.80 -1.40
CA ARG A 118 5.92 -14.45 -2.66
C ARG A 118 5.89 -13.48 -3.85
N HIS A 119 5.76 -12.18 -3.59
CA HIS A 119 5.78 -11.12 -4.60
C HIS A 119 7.14 -10.40 -4.70
N GLY A 120 8.21 -11.02 -4.21
CA GLY A 120 9.58 -10.53 -4.39
C GLY A 120 10.05 -9.50 -3.37
N PHE A 121 9.27 -9.24 -2.32
CA PHE A 121 9.69 -8.39 -1.20
C PHE A 121 10.54 -9.18 -0.21
N SER A 122 11.51 -8.51 0.38
CA SER A 122 12.33 -9.06 1.47
C SER A 122 12.46 -8.06 2.60
N GLU A 123 12.70 -8.55 3.80
CA GLU A 123 12.89 -7.71 4.99
C GLU A 123 14.05 -6.73 4.78
N ILE A 124 13.87 -5.48 5.22
CA ILE A 124 14.90 -4.45 5.13
C ILE A 124 15.98 -4.73 6.16
N GLU A 125 17.22 -4.76 5.67
CA GLU A 125 18.43 -4.85 6.46
C GLU A 125 19.32 -3.63 6.19
N GLY A 126 19.78 -2.95 7.26
CA GLY A 126 20.69 -1.82 7.18
C GLY A 126 20.08 -0.52 6.64
N ASP A 127 20.94 0.37 6.21
CA ASP A 127 20.58 1.67 5.66
C ASP A 127 20.09 1.52 4.20
N VAL A 128 18.95 2.12 3.91
CA VAL A 128 18.27 1.99 2.61
C VAL A 128 18.31 3.26 1.77
N VAL A 129 18.81 4.37 2.33
CA VAL A 129 18.97 5.66 1.65
C VAL A 129 20.29 6.32 2.04
N ASP A 130 20.81 7.15 1.13
CA ASP A 130 21.98 7.96 1.39
C ASP A 130 21.70 9.01 2.48
N PRO A 131 22.73 9.48 3.24
CA PRO A 131 22.53 10.44 4.33
C PRO A 131 21.84 11.74 3.92
N GLU A 132 22.10 12.24 2.72
CA GLU A 132 21.47 13.47 2.21
C GLU A 132 19.97 13.24 1.94
N VAL A 133 19.62 12.10 1.36
CA VAL A 133 18.23 11.71 1.12
C VAL A 133 17.49 11.50 2.44
N TYR A 134 18.14 10.88 3.41
CA TYR A 134 17.58 10.70 4.76
C TYR A 134 17.20 12.05 5.39
N GLN A 135 18.10 13.06 5.31
CA GLN A 135 17.83 14.38 5.86
C GLN A 135 16.63 15.07 5.18
N GLU A 136 16.51 14.96 3.86
CA GLU A 136 15.35 15.48 3.14
C GLU A 136 14.05 14.75 3.52
N MET A 137 14.09 13.42 3.61
CA MET A 137 12.90 12.62 3.97
C MET A 137 12.41 12.92 5.39
N LEU A 138 13.29 13.34 6.32
CA LEU A 138 12.90 13.78 7.67
C LEU A 138 11.96 14.99 7.66
N LEU A 139 11.93 15.77 6.59
CA LEU A 139 11.04 16.93 6.46
C LEU A 139 9.60 16.54 6.14
N SER A 140 9.37 15.30 5.73
CA SER A 140 8.03 14.80 5.46
C SER A 140 7.21 14.62 6.74
N ARG A 141 5.91 14.93 6.65
CA ARG A 141 4.93 14.63 7.70
C ARG A 141 4.23 13.30 7.50
N ASP A 142 4.51 12.62 6.41
CA ASP A 142 3.91 11.33 6.07
C ASP A 142 4.39 10.24 7.02
N ASP A 143 3.46 9.51 7.63
CA ASP A 143 3.80 8.43 8.56
C ASP A 143 4.46 7.24 7.87
N GLY A 144 4.13 6.97 6.62
CA GLY A 144 4.79 5.91 5.83
C GLY A 144 6.27 6.18 5.60
N ILE A 145 6.65 7.43 5.37
CA ILE A 145 8.07 7.82 5.30
C ILE A 145 8.75 7.62 6.66
N ALA A 146 8.10 8.00 7.75
CA ALA A 146 8.64 7.77 9.09
C ALA A 146 8.80 6.28 9.40
N GLU A 147 7.87 5.44 8.96
CA GLU A 147 7.93 3.98 9.07
C GLU A 147 9.10 3.40 8.25
N PHE A 148 9.28 3.89 7.04
CA PHE A 148 10.41 3.51 6.17
C PHE A 148 11.75 3.84 6.81
N LEU A 149 11.88 5.04 7.40
CA LEU A 149 13.08 5.49 8.10
C LEU A 149 13.22 4.91 9.51
N ASP A 150 12.23 4.15 9.98
CA ASP A 150 12.21 3.55 11.31
C ASP A 150 12.32 4.57 12.45
N LEU A 151 11.60 5.70 12.31
CA LEU A 151 11.65 6.78 13.30
C LEU A 151 10.89 6.42 14.60
N ALA A 152 11.38 6.96 15.72
CA ALA A 152 10.81 6.66 17.04
C ALA A 152 9.32 7.02 17.19
N ARG A 153 8.85 8.10 16.52
CA ARG A 153 7.44 8.56 16.64
C ARG A 153 6.41 7.56 16.13
N VAL A 154 6.80 6.66 15.21
CA VAL A 154 5.89 5.65 14.64
C VAL A 154 6.07 4.26 15.23
N LYS A 155 7.03 4.05 16.12
CA LYS A 155 7.27 2.74 16.76
C LYS A 155 6.03 2.10 17.36
N PRO A 156 5.13 2.83 18.04
CA PRO A 156 3.89 2.22 18.55
C PRO A 156 3.00 1.63 17.45
N ASN A 157 3.05 2.18 16.23
CA ASN A 157 2.26 1.72 15.08
C ASN A 157 2.94 0.58 14.32
N THR A 158 4.25 0.38 14.51
CA THR A 158 5.04 -0.61 13.78
C THR A 158 5.26 -1.91 14.56
N LEU A 159 4.75 -2.01 15.78
CA LEU A 159 4.88 -3.21 16.61
C LEU A 159 4.26 -4.43 15.93
N GLY A 160 5.08 -5.47 15.73
CA GLY A 160 4.65 -6.70 15.06
C GLY A 160 4.61 -6.63 13.53
N ASN A 161 4.80 -5.47 12.93
CA ASN A 161 4.92 -5.31 11.49
C ASN A 161 6.37 -5.53 11.04
N THR A 162 6.53 -5.95 9.79
CA THR A 162 7.83 -6.10 9.13
C THR A 162 7.96 -5.06 8.02
N ARG A 163 9.10 -4.38 8.00
CA ARG A 163 9.49 -3.44 6.93
C ARG A 163 10.10 -4.25 5.80
N MET A 164 9.52 -4.18 4.61
CA MET A 164 9.95 -4.96 3.45
C MET A 164 10.21 -4.09 2.24
N LEU A 165 11.11 -4.54 1.38
CA LEU A 165 11.51 -3.86 0.17
C LEU A 165 11.58 -4.83 -1.00
N ARG A 166 11.13 -4.38 -2.18
CA ARG A 166 11.32 -5.08 -3.45
C ARG A 166 12.04 -4.16 -4.43
N ARG A 167 13.06 -4.70 -5.12
CA ARG A 167 13.66 -4.06 -6.29
C ARG A 167 12.94 -4.53 -7.54
N LEU A 168 12.63 -3.60 -8.45
CA LEU A 168 11.89 -3.87 -9.68
C LEU A 168 12.81 -4.18 -10.89
N VAL A 169 14.10 -4.05 -10.69
CA VAL A 169 15.12 -4.32 -11.70
C VAL A 169 16.20 -5.22 -11.15
#